data_1db8e24ad0cc9cfe5eebef20919abb71
#
_entry.id   1db8e24ad0cc9cfe5eebef20919abb71
#
_cell.length_a   1.000
_cell.length_b   1.000
_cell.length_c   1.000
_cell.angle_alpha   90.00
_cell.angle_beta   90.00
_cell.angle_gamma   90.00
#
_symmetry.space_group_name_H-M   'P 1'
#
loop_
_entity.id
_entity.type
_entity.pdbx_description
1 polymer ?
#
loop_
_entity_poly.entity_id
_entity_poly.type
_entity_poly.pdbx_seq_one_letter_code
_entity_poly.pdbx_strand_id
1 'polypeptide(L)'
;AKLPVNASNLFRGVWKGCDIGPYISQFFYQPCYYGPNHIDMKIIPFEPEINFMTNMTTWKQNQNGQLPPLETQTYMNTSRYIITGRDLSLFVAKDMLQQAYHQAAMVLLDTLHAPFNPTNPYLNSNNQIGFTSFGAPNIVTMMTEVANRALHGAWASKWKYSRRLRPEVFGARVDRTKKGIHIFDIHPQALNSTAGSF
;
A
#
# COMPACT_ATOMS: atom_id res chain seq x y z
N ALA A 1 8.72 -1.27 21.90
CA ALA A 1 8.50 -2.72 22.03
C ALA A 1 7.79 -3.21 20.79
N LYS A 2 8.32 -4.24 20.11
CA LYS A 2 7.63 -4.90 18.99
C LYS A 2 6.38 -5.59 19.57
N LEU A 3 5.19 -5.22 19.11
CA LEU A 3 3.99 -5.97 19.44
C LEU A 3 3.99 -7.28 18.63
N PRO A 4 3.68 -8.42 19.26
CA PRO A 4 3.57 -9.66 18.54
C PRO A 4 2.42 -9.57 17.53
N VAL A 5 2.69 -9.91 16.27
CA VAL A 5 1.68 -9.95 15.22
C VAL A 5 0.75 -11.13 15.45
N ASN A 6 -0.55 -10.90 15.45
CA ASN A 6 -1.59 -11.93 15.55
C ASN A 6 -2.81 -11.57 14.69
N ALA A 7 -3.76 -12.48 14.59
CA ALA A 7 -4.92 -12.30 13.72
C ALA A 7 -5.76 -11.05 14.02
N SER A 8 -5.79 -10.59 15.28
CA SER A 8 -6.58 -9.43 15.67
C SER A 8 -5.89 -8.08 15.38
N ASN A 9 -4.57 -8.08 15.22
CA ASN A 9 -3.80 -6.86 15.05
C ASN A 9 -3.01 -6.77 13.73
N LEU A 10 -3.06 -7.80 12.90
CA LEU A 10 -2.31 -7.90 11.65
C LEU A 10 -2.52 -6.70 10.71
N PHE A 11 -3.72 -6.19 10.65
CA PHE A 11 -4.10 -5.04 9.81
C PHE A 11 -4.27 -3.74 10.60
N ARG A 12 -3.88 -3.70 11.87
CA ARG A 12 -3.99 -2.54 12.74
C ARG A 12 -2.62 -1.99 13.09
N GLY A 13 -2.49 -0.68 13.05
CA GLY A 13 -1.30 0.00 13.56
C GLY A 13 -1.32 0.10 15.09
N VAL A 14 -0.17 0.42 15.64
CA VAL A 14 0.03 0.56 17.11
C VAL A 14 -0.28 1.99 17.61
N TRP A 15 -0.55 2.91 16.70
CA TRP A 15 -0.74 4.32 17.03
C TRP A 15 -2.18 4.62 17.40
N LYS A 16 -2.36 5.60 18.27
CA LYS A 16 -3.68 6.08 18.63
C LYS A 16 -4.45 6.51 17.37
N GLY A 17 -5.66 5.96 17.19
CA GLY A 17 -6.52 6.25 16.05
C GLY A 17 -6.40 5.26 14.89
N CYS A 18 -5.43 4.35 14.89
CA CYS A 18 -5.33 3.31 13.85
C CYS A 18 -6.48 2.29 13.90
N ASP A 19 -7.22 2.24 14.97
CA ASP A 19 -8.44 1.45 15.15
C ASP A 19 -9.69 2.11 14.56
N ILE A 20 -9.63 3.41 14.27
CA ILE A 20 -10.76 4.22 13.78
C ILE A 20 -10.57 4.61 12.31
N GLY A 21 -9.32 4.81 11.87
CA GLY A 21 -8.97 5.26 10.53
C GLY A 21 -8.72 4.13 9.54
N PRO A 22 -8.08 4.43 8.40
CA PRO A 22 -7.67 3.43 7.43
C PRO A 22 -6.78 2.39 8.09
N TYR A 23 -7.01 1.12 7.72
CA TYR A 23 -6.22 0.01 8.23
C TYR A 23 -4.81 0.08 7.67
N ILE A 24 -3.81 0.17 8.54
CA ILE A 24 -2.41 0.12 8.17
C ILE A 24 -1.82 -1.12 8.81
N SER A 25 -1.32 -2.03 7.98
CA SER A 25 -0.71 -3.27 8.44
C SER A 25 0.51 -3.01 9.31
N GLN A 26 0.69 -3.79 10.37
CA GLN A 26 1.87 -3.74 11.23
C GLN A 26 3.18 -4.01 10.48
N PHE A 27 3.14 -4.66 9.34
CA PHE A 27 4.33 -4.85 8.50
C PHE A 27 4.93 -3.54 8.01
N PHE A 28 4.18 -2.44 8.00
CA PHE A 28 4.70 -1.10 7.71
C PHE A 28 5.39 -0.40 8.90
N TYR A 29 5.37 -1.01 10.07
CA TYR A 29 6.01 -0.47 11.27
C TYR A 29 7.18 -1.30 11.76
N GLN A 30 7.31 -2.50 11.27
CA GLN A 30 8.38 -3.39 11.69
C GLN A 30 9.55 -3.26 10.72
N PRO A 31 10.78 -3.03 11.24
CA PRO A 31 11.95 -3.06 10.39
C PRO A 31 12.10 -4.45 9.78
N CYS A 32 12.63 -4.52 8.60
CA CYS A 32 12.96 -5.80 7.97
C CYS A 32 14.43 -5.85 7.56
N TYR A 33 14.97 -7.06 7.50
CA TYR A 33 16.29 -7.30 6.98
C TYR A 33 16.21 -7.77 5.53
N TYR A 34 17.01 -7.17 4.68
CA TYR A 34 17.21 -7.60 3.30
C TYR A 34 18.67 -8.04 3.15
N GLY A 35 18.92 -9.31 3.39
CA GLY A 35 20.28 -9.78 3.63
C GLY A 35 20.89 -9.08 4.85
N PRO A 36 22.10 -8.52 4.75
CA PRO A 36 22.73 -7.79 5.85
C PRO A 36 22.16 -6.37 6.07
N ASN A 37 21.30 -5.88 5.19
CA ASN A 37 20.81 -4.52 5.24
C ASN A 37 19.56 -4.43 6.14
N HIS A 38 19.60 -3.49 7.06
CA HIS A 38 18.45 -3.14 7.89
C HIS A 38 17.65 -2.02 7.22
N ILE A 39 16.38 -2.29 6.94
CA ILE A 39 15.47 -1.32 6.31
C ILE A 39 14.55 -0.74 7.39
N ASP A 40 14.71 0.57 7.64
CA ASP A 40 13.75 1.34 8.44
C ASP A 40 12.51 1.63 7.58
N MET A 41 11.34 1.33 8.12
CA MET A 41 10.06 1.47 7.42
C MET A 41 9.49 2.90 7.44
N LYS A 42 10.27 3.87 7.89
CA LYS A 42 9.87 5.28 7.83
C LYS A 42 9.95 5.82 6.39
N ILE A 43 9.01 6.67 6.08
CA ILE A 43 8.95 7.40 4.82
C ILE A 43 9.09 8.91 5.07
N ILE A 44 9.47 9.65 4.06
CA ILE A 44 9.40 11.12 4.05
C ILE A 44 8.05 11.49 3.43
N PRO A 45 7.02 11.83 4.23
CA PRO A 45 5.68 12.13 3.73
C PRO A 45 5.59 13.54 3.14
N PHE A 46 4.47 13.83 2.48
CA PHE A 46 4.14 15.20 2.10
C PHE A 46 3.88 16.06 3.33
N GLU A 47 4.18 17.35 3.22
CA GLU A 47 3.76 18.33 4.22
C GLU A 47 2.25 18.27 4.44
N PRO A 48 1.80 18.36 5.71
CA PRO A 48 0.37 18.34 6.02
C PRO A 48 -0.34 19.56 5.44
N GLU A 49 -1.66 19.45 5.27
CA GLU A 49 -2.56 20.52 4.84
C GLU A 49 -2.34 21.06 3.42
N ILE A 50 -1.33 20.60 2.69
CA ILE A 50 -1.17 20.93 1.28
C ILE A 50 -2.13 20.08 0.44
N ASN A 51 -3.06 20.73 -0.23
CA ASN A 51 -4.03 20.06 -1.11
C ASN A 51 -3.66 20.29 -2.58
N PHE A 52 -3.68 19.20 -3.36
CA PHE A 52 -3.35 19.21 -4.77
C PHE A 52 -4.61 19.20 -5.63
N MET A 53 -4.51 19.81 -6.83
CA MET A 53 -5.59 19.79 -7.82
C MET A 53 -6.95 20.27 -7.29
N THR A 54 -6.93 21.32 -6.50
CA THR A 54 -8.13 21.89 -5.86
C THR A 54 -9.02 22.69 -6.83
N ASN A 55 -8.57 22.92 -8.05
CA ASN A 55 -9.34 23.59 -9.09
C ASN A 55 -9.32 22.81 -10.41
N MET A 56 -10.30 23.09 -11.27
CA MET A 56 -10.48 22.37 -12.52
C MET A 56 -9.33 22.58 -13.53
N THR A 57 -8.66 23.70 -13.48
CA THR A 57 -7.55 24.00 -14.39
C THR A 57 -6.37 23.09 -14.08
N THR A 58 -5.92 23.06 -12.83
CA THR A 58 -4.81 22.18 -12.40
C THR A 58 -5.18 20.70 -12.55
N TRP A 59 -6.43 20.33 -12.28
CA TRP A 59 -6.91 18.97 -12.50
C TRP A 59 -6.80 18.56 -13.99
N LYS A 60 -7.25 19.43 -14.93
CA LYS A 60 -7.12 19.18 -16.37
C LYS A 60 -5.66 19.07 -16.82
N GLN A 61 -4.81 19.97 -16.33
CA GLN A 61 -3.37 19.91 -16.61
C GLN A 61 -2.79 18.56 -16.21
N ASN A 62 -3.11 18.10 -15.00
CA ASN A 62 -2.66 16.79 -14.52
C ASN A 62 -3.18 15.65 -15.39
N GLN A 63 -4.46 15.66 -15.74
CA GLN A 63 -5.05 14.63 -16.64
C GLN A 63 -4.36 14.60 -18.01
N ASN A 64 -3.87 15.72 -18.48
CA ASN A 64 -3.15 15.83 -19.74
C ASN A 64 -1.63 15.65 -19.62
N GLY A 65 -1.13 15.29 -18.44
CA GLY A 65 0.30 15.13 -18.21
C GLY A 65 1.11 16.42 -18.24
N GLN A 66 0.47 17.56 -18.02
CA GLN A 66 1.08 18.91 -18.10
C GLN A 66 1.52 19.47 -16.75
N LEU A 67 1.27 18.77 -15.65
CA LEU A 67 1.74 19.20 -14.34
C LEU A 67 3.23 18.93 -14.16
N PRO A 68 3.91 19.77 -13.37
CA PRO A 68 5.30 19.55 -13.03
C PRO A 68 5.49 18.20 -12.33
N PRO A 69 6.70 17.62 -12.43
CA PRO A 69 7.03 16.34 -11.79
C PRO A 69 6.79 16.37 -10.29
N LEU A 70 6.68 15.17 -9.70
CA LEU A 70 6.55 14.95 -8.26
C LEU A 70 7.63 15.65 -7.41
N GLU A 71 8.79 15.94 -7.99
CA GLU A 71 9.90 16.65 -7.34
C GLU A 71 9.55 18.08 -6.92
N THR A 72 8.52 18.67 -7.49
CA THR A 72 8.04 20.01 -7.10
C THR A 72 7.09 19.99 -5.92
N GLN A 73 6.75 18.81 -5.43
CA GLN A 73 5.88 18.64 -4.27
C GLN A 73 6.69 18.86 -2.98
N THR A 74 6.07 19.51 -2.02
CA THR A 74 6.72 19.77 -0.74
C THR A 74 6.65 18.55 0.15
N TYR A 75 7.79 18.05 0.54
CA TYR A 75 7.95 16.95 1.48
C TYR A 75 8.39 17.47 2.84
N MET A 76 8.03 16.75 3.88
CA MET A 76 8.57 16.99 5.22
C MET A 76 10.09 16.76 5.25
N ASN A 77 10.78 17.45 6.15
CA ASN A 77 12.22 17.27 6.34
C ASN A 77 12.57 16.08 7.20
N THR A 78 11.59 15.44 7.83
CA THR A 78 11.79 14.33 8.76
C THR A 78 11.02 13.10 8.29
N SER A 79 11.64 11.94 8.44
CA SER A 79 10.99 10.67 8.19
C SER A 79 10.11 10.24 9.37
N ARG A 80 8.99 9.60 9.08
CA ARG A 80 8.09 8.99 10.05
C ARG A 80 7.37 7.78 9.48
N TYR A 81 6.75 7.01 10.33
CA TYR A 81 5.89 5.91 9.89
C TYR A 81 4.62 6.41 9.21
N ILE A 82 4.03 5.55 8.37
CA ILE A 82 2.74 5.79 7.73
C ILE A 82 1.65 5.87 8.81
N ILE A 83 0.92 7.00 8.89
CA ILE A 83 -0.17 7.20 9.83
C ILE A 83 -1.45 7.73 9.18
N THR A 84 -1.39 8.17 7.93
CA THR A 84 -2.54 8.74 7.21
C THR A 84 -2.79 8.02 5.90
N GLY A 85 -4.01 8.15 5.36
CA GLY A 85 -4.33 7.65 4.01
C GLY A 85 -3.50 8.33 2.92
N ARG A 86 -3.11 9.60 3.13
CA ARG A 86 -2.21 10.33 2.21
C ARG A 86 -0.81 9.70 2.20
N ASP A 87 -0.28 9.33 3.34
CA ASP A 87 1.01 8.63 3.44
C ASP A 87 0.97 7.28 2.73
N LEU A 88 -0.11 6.53 2.94
CA LEU A 88 -0.32 5.26 2.26
C LEU A 88 -0.42 5.44 0.74
N SER A 89 -1.09 6.51 0.29
CA SER A 89 -1.17 6.87 -1.12
C SER A 89 0.21 7.17 -1.71
N LEU A 90 1.06 7.88 -0.97
CA LEU A 90 2.45 8.13 -1.37
C LEU A 90 3.25 6.82 -1.48
N PHE A 91 3.09 5.92 -0.50
CA PHE A 91 3.73 4.61 -0.56
C PHE A 91 3.31 3.86 -1.83
N VAL A 92 1.99 3.74 -2.08
CA VAL A 92 1.46 3.05 -3.26
C VAL A 92 1.91 3.69 -4.58
N ALA A 93 2.10 5.02 -4.61
CA ALA A 93 2.56 5.72 -5.81
C ALA A 93 4.05 5.48 -6.13
N LYS A 94 4.85 5.14 -5.13
CA LYS A 94 6.31 5.00 -5.25
C LYS A 94 6.83 3.59 -4.95
N ASP A 95 5.97 2.68 -4.50
CA ASP A 95 6.39 1.34 -4.14
C ASP A 95 6.94 0.57 -5.36
N MET A 96 7.88 -0.30 -5.08
CA MET A 96 8.24 -1.34 -6.00
C MET A 96 7.09 -2.34 -6.10
N LEU A 97 6.80 -2.80 -7.29
CA LEU A 97 5.77 -3.84 -7.49
C LEU A 97 6.00 -5.00 -6.51
N GLN A 98 4.98 -5.39 -5.76
CA GLN A 98 5.02 -6.44 -4.72
C GLN A 98 5.76 -6.05 -3.43
N GLN A 99 6.21 -4.81 -3.28
CA GLN A 99 7.01 -4.40 -2.12
C GLN A 99 6.35 -4.74 -0.78
N ALA A 100 5.05 -4.48 -0.62
CA ALA A 100 4.34 -4.75 0.62
C ALA A 100 4.35 -6.24 1.00
N TYR A 101 4.14 -7.13 0.03
CA TYR A 101 4.17 -8.59 0.25
C TYR A 101 5.58 -9.07 0.56
N HIS A 102 6.56 -8.51 -0.14
CA HIS A 102 7.97 -8.83 0.07
C HIS A 102 8.44 -8.45 1.46
N GLN A 103 8.11 -7.24 1.91
CA GLN A 103 8.40 -6.78 3.27
C GLN A 103 7.74 -7.65 4.33
N ALA A 104 6.47 -8.00 4.14
CA ALA A 104 5.76 -8.91 5.04
C ALA A 104 6.46 -10.27 5.13
N ALA A 105 6.87 -10.85 3.99
CA ALA A 105 7.61 -12.11 3.96
C ALA A 105 8.95 -12.01 4.70
N MET A 106 9.70 -10.92 4.50
CA MET A 106 10.98 -10.70 5.18
C MET A 106 10.80 -10.58 6.70
N VAL A 107 9.80 -9.82 7.16
CA VAL A 107 9.49 -9.71 8.58
C VAL A 107 9.10 -11.06 9.19
N LEU A 108 8.28 -11.84 8.49
CA LEU A 108 7.84 -13.15 8.96
C LEU A 108 9.00 -14.15 9.05
N LEU A 109 9.88 -14.15 8.06
CA LEU A 109 11.03 -15.06 8.02
C LEU A 109 12.08 -14.71 9.08
N ASP A 110 12.33 -13.42 9.30
CA ASP A 110 13.32 -12.95 10.28
C ASP A 110 12.79 -13.00 11.73
N THR A 111 11.61 -12.44 11.96
CA THR A 111 11.12 -12.16 13.32
C THR A 111 10.40 -13.36 13.93
N LEU A 112 9.66 -14.10 13.15
CA LEU A 112 8.83 -15.18 13.65
C LEU A 112 9.52 -16.54 13.56
N HIS A 113 10.70 -16.61 12.92
CA HIS A 113 11.34 -17.89 12.61
C HIS A 113 10.27 -18.88 12.17
N ALA A 114 9.43 -18.43 11.22
CA ALA A 114 8.20 -19.13 10.84
C ALA A 114 8.50 -20.63 10.73
N PRO A 115 7.85 -21.47 11.51
CA PRO A 115 8.16 -22.88 11.51
C PRO A 115 7.98 -23.37 10.09
N PHE A 116 9.08 -23.81 9.48
CA PHE A 116 8.99 -24.50 8.20
C PHE A 116 8.03 -25.67 8.35
N ASN A 117 7.43 -26.07 7.26
CA ASN A 117 6.53 -27.21 7.22
C ASN A 117 7.10 -28.35 8.08
N PRO A 118 6.36 -28.90 9.06
CA PRO A 118 6.85 -29.96 9.93
C PRO A 118 7.26 -31.23 9.19
N THR A 119 6.85 -31.37 7.93
CA THR A 119 7.29 -32.47 7.06
C THR A 119 8.59 -32.19 6.31
N ASN A 120 9.22 -31.03 6.57
CA ASN A 120 10.51 -30.69 5.96
C ASN A 120 11.57 -31.72 6.38
N PRO A 121 12.20 -32.43 5.44
CA PRO A 121 13.17 -33.49 5.75
C PRO A 121 14.45 -32.99 6.43
N TYR A 122 14.72 -31.69 6.35
CA TYR A 122 15.89 -31.08 6.95
C TYR A 122 15.65 -30.48 8.34
N LEU A 123 14.41 -30.53 8.85
CA LEU A 123 14.04 -29.88 10.11
C LEU A 123 14.89 -30.33 11.29
N ASN A 124 15.26 -31.62 11.31
CA ASN A 124 16.04 -32.25 12.38
C ASN A 124 17.50 -32.54 11.94
N SER A 125 17.95 -31.98 10.84
CA SER A 125 19.33 -32.20 10.40
C SER A 125 20.27 -31.23 11.10
N ASN A 126 21.39 -31.74 11.61
CA ASN A 126 22.42 -30.93 12.27
C ASN A 126 23.41 -30.27 11.30
N ASN A 127 23.48 -30.74 10.07
CA ASN A 127 24.49 -30.35 9.09
C ASN A 127 23.96 -30.04 7.69
N GLN A 128 22.63 -30.04 7.53
CA GLN A 128 21.97 -29.73 6.26
C GLN A 128 20.79 -28.81 6.50
N ILE A 129 20.59 -27.87 5.59
CA ILE A 129 19.47 -26.91 5.63
C ILE A 129 18.72 -27.00 4.31
N GLY A 130 17.40 -27.13 4.38
CA GLY A 130 16.53 -27.00 3.21
C GLY A 130 16.53 -25.55 2.74
N PHE A 131 17.49 -25.18 1.89
CA PHE A 131 17.67 -23.80 1.45
C PHE A 131 16.75 -23.45 0.29
N THR A 132 16.97 -24.08 -0.87
CA THR A 132 16.22 -23.73 -2.09
C THR A 132 14.85 -24.39 -2.19
N SER A 133 14.70 -25.63 -1.73
CA SER A 133 13.47 -26.43 -1.92
C SER A 133 12.49 -26.31 -0.77
N PHE A 134 12.95 -25.99 0.44
CA PHE A 134 12.08 -25.96 1.64
C PHE A 134 12.36 -24.77 2.53
N GLY A 135 13.32 -23.92 2.19
CA GLY A 135 13.75 -22.78 3.02
C GLY A 135 13.18 -21.44 2.55
N ALA A 136 13.71 -20.37 3.14
CA ALA A 136 13.31 -19.00 2.87
C ALA A 136 13.34 -18.60 1.38
N PRO A 137 14.36 -18.94 0.58
CA PRO A 137 14.36 -18.62 -0.85
C PRO A 137 13.19 -19.22 -1.61
N ASN A 138 12.78 -20.44 -1.28
CA ASN A 138 11.62 -21.07 -1.91
C ASN A 138 10.32 -20.31 -1.56
N ILE A 139 10.15 -19.93 -0.31
CA ILE A 139 8.97 -19.15 0.15
C ILE A 139 8.90 -17.82 -0.57
N VAL A 140 10.01 -17.07 -0.64
CA VAL A 140 10.04 -15.77 -1.31
C VAL A 140 9.79 -15.90 -2.82
N THR A 141 10.34 -16.90 -3.47
CA THR A 141 10.09 -17.17 -4.90
C THR A 141 8.62 -17.51 -5.16
N MET A 142 8.04 -18.39 -4.35
CA MET A 142 6.62 -18.74 -4.47
C MET A 142 5.72 -17.52 -4.25
N MET A 143 5.98 -16.72 -3.23
CA MET A 143 5.25 -15.49 -2.95
C MET A 143 5.31 -14.52 -4.14
N THR A 144 6.48 -14.34 -4.71
CA THR A 144 6.69 -13.46 -5.88
C THR A 144 5.93 -13.96 -7.10
N GLU A 145 5.96 -15.27 -7.36
CA GLU A 145 5.23 -15.87 -8.47
C GLU A 145 3.71 -15.71 -8.30
N VAL A 146 3.18 -15.98 -7.12
CA VAL A 146 1.75 -15.82 -6.82
C VAL A 146 1.34 -14.35 -6.98
N ALA A 147 2.13 -13.41 -6.45
CA ALA A 147 1.86 -11.99 -6.58
C ALA A 147 1.85 -11.53 -8.05
N ASN A 148 2.78 -12.02 -8.87
CA ASN A 148 2.83 -11.72 -10.29
C ASN A 148 1.60 -12.28 -11.04
N ARG A 149 1.20 -13.50 -10.77
CA ARG A 149 0.00 -14.11 -11.37
C ARG A 149 -1.27 -13.37 -10.95
N ALA A 150 -1.40 -13.02 -9.68
CA ALA A 150 -2.50 -12.23 -9.16
C ALA A 150 -2.60 -10.85 -9.83
N LEU A 151 -1.46 -10.21 -10.06
CA LEU A 151 -1.39 -8.93 -10.77
C LEU A 151 -1.91 -9.06 -12.21
N HIS A 152 -1.49 -10.10 -12.94
CA HIS A 152 -1.99 -10.33 -14.30
C HIS A 152 -3.50 -10.56 -14.31
N GLY A 153 -4.03 -11.32 -13.35
CA GLY A 153 -5.47 -11.51 -13.15
C GLY A 153 -6.21 -10.21 -12.86
N ALA A 154 -5.64 -9.39 -11.98
CA ALA A 154 -6.19 -8.07 -11.64
C ALA A 154 -6.17 -7.13 -12.86
N TRP A 155 -5.11 -7.10 -13.64
CA TRP A 155 -5.04 -6.32 -14.87
C TRP A 155 -6.04 -6.77 -15.93
N ALA A 156 -6.20 -8.08 -16.11
CA ALA A 156 -7.21 -8.60 -17.02
C ALA A 156 -8.62 -8.16 -16.59
N SER A 157 -8.94 -8.26 -15.31
CA SER A 157 -10.22 -7.78 -14.78
C SER A 157 -10.37 -6.26 -14.98
N LYS A 158 -9.35 -5.48 -14.59
CA LYS A 158 -9.36 -4.01 -14.66
C LYS A 158 -9.53 -3.49 -16.07
N TRP A 159 -8.77 -4.02 -17.02
CA TRP A 159 -8.72 -3.46 -18.38
C TRP A 159 -9.72 -4.07 -19.36
N LYS A 160 -10.11 -5.33 -19.18
CA LYS A 160 -11.06 -6.00 -20.07
C LYS A 160 -12.51 -5.85 -19.62
N TYR A 161 -12.75 -6.00 -18.31
CA TYR A 161 -14.12 -6.13 -17.80
C TYR A 161 -14.60 -4.90 -17.04
N SER A 162 -13.89 -4.51 -15.99
CA SER A 162 -14.38 -3.48 -15.05
C SER A 162 -14.36 -2.08 -15.66
N ARG A 163 -13.29 -1.68 -16.31
CA ARG A 163 -13.09 -0.35 -16.95
C ARG A 163 -13.62 0.81 -16.13
N ARG A 164 -13.46 0.74 -14.83
CA ARG A 164 -13.94 1.77 -13.90
C ARG A 164 -13.15 3.05 -14.04
N LEU A 165 -13.80 4.16 -13.77
CA LEU A 165 -13.13 5.45 -13.64
C LEU A 165 -12.12 5.41 -12.52
N ARG A 166 -11.02 6.10 -12.70
CA ARG A 166 -10.07 6.36 -11.62
C ARG A 166 -10.72 7.27 -10.58
N PRO A 167 -10.31 7.18 -9.28
CA PRO A 167 -10.90 7.98 -8.21
C PRO A 167 -10.88 9.48 -8.49
N GLU A 168 -9.81 10.02 -9.05
CA GLU A 168 -9.68 11.44 -9.38
C GLU A 168 -10.66 11.90 -10.47
N VAL A 169 -10.97 11.04 -11.44
CA VAL A 169 -11.98 11.34 -12.48
C VAL A 169 -13.39 11.25 -11.90
N PHE A 170 -13.63 10.25 -11.05
CA PHE A 170 -14.92 10.10 -10.38
C PHE A 170 -15.18 11.29 -9.44
N GLY A 171 -14.19 11.70 -8.64
CA GLY A 171 -14.26 12.87 -7.76
C GLY A 171 -14.60 14.15 -8.54
N ALA A 172 -13.98 14.38 -9.68
CA ALA A 172 -14.30 15.53 -10.53
C ALA A 172 -15.75 15.50 -11.05
N ARG A 173 -16.29 14.32 -11.38
CA ARG A 173 -17.70 14.18 -11.76
C ARG A 173 -18.65 14.50 -10.60
N VAL A 174 -18.33 14.03 -9.40
CA VAL A 174 -19.09 14.35 -8.18
C VAL A 174 -19.11 15.86 -7.94
N ASP A 175 -17.96 16.51 -7.97
CA ASP A 175 -17.82 17.97 -7.78
C ASP A 175 -18.67 18.75 -8.79
N ARG A 176 -18.58 18.40 -10.08
CA ARG A 176 -19.35 19.08 -11.13
C ARG A 176 -20.85 18.87 -10.99
N THR A 177 -21.29 17.69 -10.57
CA THR A 177 -22.69 17.41 -10.32
C THR A 177 -23.21 18.22 -9.12
N LYS A 178 -22.46 18.26 -8.04
CA LYS A 178 -22.82 19.05 -6.84
C LYS A 178 -22.88 20.56 -7.10
N LYS A 179 -22.00 21.06 -7.97
CA LYS A 179 -21.98 22.47 -8.38
C LYS A 179 -23.02 22.80 -9.48
N GLY A 180 -23.80 21.83 -9.92
CA GLY A 180 -24.78 22.03 -10.98
C GLY A 180 -24.20 22.39 -12.36
N ILE A 181 -22.89 22.20 -12.56
CA ILE A 181 -22.21 22.54 -13.82
C ILE A 181 -22.50 21.50 -14.91
N HIS A 182 -22.57 20.24 -14.50
CA HIS A 182 -22.93 19.12 -15.37
C HIS A 182 -23.42 17.97 -14.48
N ILE A 183 -24.57 17.41 -14.83
CA ILE A 183 -25.16 16.31 -14.07
C ILE A 183 -24.68 14.98 -14.69
N PHE A 184 -23.95 14.22 -13.88
CA PHE A 184 -23.58 12.84 -14.20
C PHE A 184 -24.50 11.88 -13.46
N ASP A 185 -24.70 10.70 -14.04
CA ASP A 185 -25.42 9.60 -13.38
C ASP A 185 -24.55 9.03 -12.25
N ILE A 186 -24.75 9.57 -11.05
CA ILE A 186 -23.99 9.19 -9.85
C ILE A 186 -24.99 8.78 -8.78
N HIS A 187 -24.77 7.61 -8.19
CA HIS A 187 -25.65 7.09 -7.15
C HIS A 187 -25.80 8.09 -5.99
N PRO A 188 -27.02 8.34 -5.50
CA PRO A 188 -27.27 9.32 -4.43
C PRO A 188 -26.44 9.14 -3.16
N GLN A 189 -26.14 7.90 -2.76
CA GLN A 189 -25.26 7.64 -1.61
C GLN A 189 -23.84 8.20 -1.79
N ALA A 190 -23.33 8.23 -3.02
CA ALA A 190 -22.01 8.82 -3.29
C ALA A 190 -22.07 10.35 -3.24
N LEU A 191 -23.14 10.95 -3.76
CA LEU A 191 -23.34 12.40 -3.72
C LEU A 191 -23.57 12.93 -2.29
N ASN A 192 -24.26 12.15 -1.46
CA ASN A 192 -24.63 12.52 -0.09
C ASN A 192 -23.65 11.97 0.96
N SER A 193 -22.55 11.35 0.54
CA SER A 193 -21.53 10.86 1.46
C SER A 193 -20.81 12.01 2.17
N THR A 194 -20.39 11.78 3.41
CA THR A 194 -19.57 12.73 4.17
C THR A 194 -18.26 13.07 3.46
N ALA A 195 -17.69 12.13 2.69
CA ALA A 195 -16.51 12.38 1.87
C ALA A 195 -16.73 13.39 0.73
N GLY A 196 -17.99 13.65 0.36
CA GLY A 196 -18.35 14.66 -0.62
C GLY A 196 -18.66 16.03 -0.03
N SER A 197 -18.46 16.23 1.26
CA SER A 197 -18.78 17.48 1.98
C SER A 197 -17.55 18.39 2.17
N PHE A 198 -16.39 17.98 1.70
CA PHE A 198 -15.12 18.72 1.80
C PHE A 198 -14.82 19.51 0.53
#